data_2ad053927aa00040a935090654e7dd44
#
_entry.id   2ad053927aa00040a935090654e7dd44
#
_cell.length_a   1.000
_cell.length_b   1.000
_cell.length_c   1.000
_cell.angle_alpha   90.00
_cell.angle_beta   90.00
_cell.angle_gamma   90.00
#
_symmetry.space_group_name_H-M   'P 1'
#
loop_
_entity.id
_entity.type
_entity.pdbx_description
1 polymer ?
#
loop_
_entity_poly.entity_id
_entity_poly.type
_entity_poly.pdbx_seq_one_letter_code
_entity_poly.pdbx_strand_id
1 'polypeptide(L)'
;MDTLTSSPLVSDLPGIAADILARVRGKSPRVHCLTNAVAQNFTANVLLAAGAVPSMTVAPDEIAQFVARADALLINLGTLDRERRQAATTAVEAATTKQRPWVLDPVFVDRSRQRAEFARRMMSMTPQVLRLNGVEFAAIAQAEPAQDALDRYARDQCCVVALTGATDAVTDGGRKLKIENGAALMGQVTAMGCAGTALVTACLAVEKDSWLAASAALLAFAVAGECAAARARGPGSMAVEILDALAGLDREILLTRARVR
;
A
#
# COMPACT_ATOMS: atom_id res chain seq x y z
N MET A 1 24.57 16.41 -18.07
CA MET A 1 23.36 17.18 -17.68
C MET A 1 22.18 16.51 -18.39
N ASP A 2 21.69 15.41 -17.83
CA ASP A 2 20.53 14.71 -18.40
C ASP A 2 19.26 15.44 -17.95
N THR A 3 18.66 16.17 -18.86
CA THR A 3 17.30 16.66 -18.71
C THR A 3 16.35 15.48 -18.80
N LEU A 4 16.09 14.83 -17.66
CA LEU A 4 14.99 13.89 -17.51
C LEU A 4 13.68 14.68 -17.74
N THR A 5 13.20 14.71 -18.97
CA THR A 5 11.82 15.07 -19.26
C THR A 5 10.93 14.08 -18.52
N SER A 6 10.29 14.52 -17.45
CA SER A 6 9.29 13.70 -16.73
C SER A 6 8.26 13.23 -17.74
N SER A 7 7.96 11.92 -17.72
CA SER A 7 6.87 11.36 -18.54
C SER A 7 5.57 12.15 -18.26
N PRO A 8 4.75 12.48 -19.26
CA PRO A 8 3.48 13.19 -19.05
C PRO A 8 2.61 12.59 -17.94
N LEU A 9 2.65 11.27 -17.77
CA LEU A 9 1.95 10.56 -16.69
C LEU A 9 2.44 10.95 -15.28
N VAL A 10 3.72 11.29 -15.11
CA VAL A 10 4.26 11.68 -13.80
C VAL A 10 3.80 13.09 -13.43
N SER A 11 3.80 14.02 -14.39
CA SER A 11 3.31 15.39 -14.16
C SER A 11 1.81 15.44 -13.85
N ASP A 12 1.03 14.53 -14.42
CA ASP A 12 -0.42 14.47 -14.26
C ASP A 12 -0.85 13.67 -13.02
N LEU A 13 0.08 12.96 -12.39
CA LEU A 13 -0.21 12.07 -11.26
C LEU A 13 -0.99 12.73 -10.11
N PRO A 14 -0.70 13.99 -9.68
CA PRO A 14 -1.47 14.61 -8.60
C PRO A 14 -2.97 14.72 -8.93
N GLY A 15 -3.29 15.07 -10.18
CA GLY A 15 -4.65 15.12 -10.68
C GLY A 15 -5.31 13.72 -10.74
N ILE A 16 -4.55 12.74 -11.25
CA ILE A 16 -5.00 11.33 -11.31
C ILE A 16 -5.24 10.78 -9.90
N ALA A 17 -4.36 11.10 -8.95
CA ALA A 17 -4.53 10.68 -7.56
C ALA A 17 -5.80 11.25 -6.92
N ALA A 18 -6.10 12.54 -7.18
CA ALA A 18 -7.35 13.15 -6.73
C ALA A 18 -8.58 12.44 -7.32
N ASP A 19 -8.54 12.09 -8.60
CA ASP A 19 -9.65 11.38 -9.27
C ASP A 19 -9.82 9.95 -8.75
N ILE A 20 -8.72 9.25 -8.44
CA ILE A 20 -8.77 7.92 -7.82
C ILE A 20 -9.37 8.00 -6.42
N LEU A 21 -8.93 8.96 -5.58
CA LEU A 21 -9.52 9.16 -4.25
C LEU A 21 -11.00 9.55 -4.31
N ALA A 22 -11.39 10.40 -5.25
CA ALA A 22 -12.80 10.72 -5.47
C ALA A 22 -13.61 9.47 -5.82
N ARG A 23 -13.06 8.56 -6.64
CA ARG A 23 -13.70 7.27 -6.95
C ARG A 23 -13.77 6.34 -5.71
N VAL A 24 -12.73 6.33 -4.85
CA VAL A 24 -12.79 5.58 -3.59
C VAL A 24 -13.92 6.10 -2.72
N ARG A 25 -14.03 7.42 -2.52
CA ARG A 25 -15.11 8.04 -1.74
C ARG A 25 -16.50 7.79 -2.35
N GLY A 26 -16.62 7.91 -3.68
CA GLY A 26 -17.90 7.73 -4.37
C GLY A 26 -18.39 6.28 -4.43
N LYS A 27 -17.48 5.29 -4.48
CA LYS A 27 -17.81 3.87 -4.58
C LYS A 27 -17.82 3.15 -3.24
N SER A 28 -17.15 3.71 -2.22
CA SER A 28 -16.96 3.11 -0.90
C SER A 28 -16.56 1.61 -0.99
N PRO A 29 -15.42 1.28 -1.64
CA PRO A 29 -15.04 -0.09 -1.90
C PRO A 29 -14.83 -0.87 -0.61
N ARG A 30 -15.24 -2.12 -0.59
CA ARG A 30 -15.03 -3.05 0.52
C ARG A 30 -13.64 -3.63 0.42
N VAL A 31 -12.80 -3.35 1.40
CA VAL A 31 -11.43 -3.83 1.49
C VAL A 31 -11.32 -4.84 2.61
N HIS A 32 -11.03 -6.10 2.25
CA HIS A 32 -10.73 -7.10 3.27
C HIS A 32 -9.23 -7.07 3.59
N CYS A 33 -8.90 -6.93 4.88
CA CYS A 33 -7.51 -6.85 5.33
C CYS A 33 -7.22 -8.02 6.28
N LEU A 34 -6.48 -9.01 5.80
CA LEU A 34 -5.76 -9.92 6.68
C LEU A 34 -4.50 -9.17 7.13
N THR A 35 -4.61 -8.47 8.25
CA THR A 35 -3.53 -7.63 8.77
C THR A 35 -3.11 -8.05 10.18
N ASN A 36 -2.01 -7.50 10.67
CA ASN A 36 -1.47 -7.83 11.97
C ASN A 36 -2.28 -7.19 13.12
N ALA A 37 -2.25 -7.83 14.28
CA ALA A 37 -3.06 -7.43 15.45
C ALA A 37 -2.76 -6.00 15.94
N VAL A 38 -1.51 -5.53 15.75
CA VAL A 38 -1.10 -4.18 16.18
C VAL A 38 -1.67 -3.10 15.24
N ALA A 39 -1.90 -3.44 13.97
CA ALA A 39 -2.29 -2.48 12.94
C ALA A 39 -3.80 -2.40 12.70
N GLN A 40 -4.60 -3.36 13.16
CA GLN A 40 -6.02 -3.49 12.79
C GLN A 40 -6.81 -2.19 12.98
N ASN A 41 -6.77 -1.62 14.16
CA ASN A 41 -7.55 -0.41 14.48
C ASN A 41 -7.15 0.78 13.59
N PHE A 42 -5.86 1.07 13.50
CA PHE A 42 -5.38 2.20 12.72
C PHE A 42 -5.62 2.01 11.22
N THR A 43 -5.42 0.80 10.71
CA THR A 43 -5.72 0.44 9.32
C THR A 43 -7.20 0.62 8.98
N ALA A 44 -8.10 0.20 9.89
CA ALA A 44 -9.54 0.41 9.70
C ALA A 44 -9.88 1.91 9.63
N ASN A 45 -9.33 2.71 10.53
CA ASN A 45 -9.58 4.16 10.56
C ASN A 45 -9.05 4.87 9.32
N VAL A 46 -7.87 4.49 8.79
CA VAL A 46 -7.34 5.04 7.53
C VAL A 46 -8.25 4.71 6.35
N LEU A 47 -8.76 3.47 6.26
CA LEU A 47 -9.70 3.09 5.21
C LEU A 47 -11.02 3.89 5.31
N LEU A 48 -11.58 4.03 6.52
CA LEU A 48 -12.78 4.84 6.77
C LEU A 48 -12.56 6.31 6.42
N ALA A 49 -11.42 6.89 6.82
CA ALA A 49 -11.06 8.26 6.49
C ALA A 49 -10.92 8.48 4.96
N ALA A 50 -10.45 7.47 4.23
CA ALA A 50 -10.38 7.50 2.77
C ALA A 50 -11.74 7.26 2.07
N GLY A 51 -12.79 6.86 2.79
CA GLY A 51 -14.11 6.56 2.27
C GLY A 51 -14.32 5.09 1.84
N ALA A 52 -13.41 4.18 2.22
CA ALA A 52 -13.55 2.74 1.99
C ALA A 52 -14.19 2.02 3.20
N VAL A 53 -14.68 0.80 2.99
CA VAL A 53 -15.32 -0.03 4.01
C VAL A 53 -14.40 -1.20 4.40
N PRO A 54 -13.78 -1.20 5.58
CA PRO A 54 -12.87 -2.26 6.01
C PRO A 54 -13.61 -3.49 6.54
N SER A 55 -13.00 -4.67 6.34
CA SER A 55 -13.31 -5.90 7.08
C SER A 55 -12.00 -6.63 7.39
N MET A 56 -11.91 -7.33 8.56
CA MET A 56 -10.61 -7.81 9.07
C MET A 56 -10.68 -9.16 9.78
N THR A 57 -11.53 -10.10 9.33
CA THR A 57 -11.45 -11.45 9.90
C THR A 57 -10.16 -12.15 9.47
N VAL A 58 -9.66 -13.00 10.35
CA VAL A 58 -8.48 -13.86 10.11
C VAL A 58 -8.81 -15.34 10.31
N ALA A 59 -10.08 -15.65 10.62
CA ALA A 59 -10.53 -17.02 10.85
C ALA A 59 -10.56 -17.80 9.52
N PRO A 60 -9.80 -18.94 9.42
CA PRO A 60 -9.66 -19.65 8.15
C PRO A 60 -10.97 -20.25 7.62
N ASP A 61 -11.93 -20.52 8.48
CA ASP A 61 -13.24 -21.11 8.16
C ASP A 61 -14.24 -20.12 7.55
N GLU A 62 -14.06 -18.82 7.77
CA GLU A 62 -14.96 -17.79 7.23
C GLU A 62 -14.31 -16.84 6.20
N ILE A 63 -12.96 -16.75 6.18
CA ILE A 63 -12.25 -15.73 5.40
C ILE A 63 -12.60 -15.75 3.92
N ALA A 64 -12.82 -16.91 3.33
CA ALA A 64 -13.20 -17.03 1.92
C ALA A 64 -14.53 -16.32 1.61
N GLN A 65 -15.48 -16.32 2.55
CA GLN A 65 -16.78 -15.66 2.39
C GLN A 65 -16.64 -14.13 2.46
N PHE A 66 -15.74 -13.62 3.33
CA PHE A 66 -15.44 -12.20 3.42
C PHE A 66 -14.73 -11.69 2.17
N VAL A 67 -13.72 -12.42 1.70
CA VAL A 67 -12.98 -12.08 0.48
C VAL A 67 -13.89 -12.10 -0.75
N ALA A 68 -14.79 -13.08 -0.85
CA ALA A 68 -15.74 -13.16 -1.96
C ALA A 68 -16.64 -11.91 -2.08
N ARG A 69 -16.90 -11.22 -0.96
CA ARG A 69 -17.71 -10.00 -0.89
C ARG A 69 -16.88 -8.71 -0.94
N ALA A 70 -15.57 -8.82 -0.84
CA ALA A 70 -14.67 -7.68 -0.93
C ALA A 70 -14.41 -7.28 -2.39
N ASP A 71 -14.00 -6.04 -2.60
CA ASP A 71 -13.62 -5.50 -3.90
C ASP A 71 -12.09 -5.58 -4.10
N ALA A 72 -11.32 -5.64 -3.01
CA ALA A 72 -9.88 -5.90 -2.99
C ALA A 72 -9.43 -6.54 -1.67
N LEU A 73 -8.24 -7.19 -1.68
CA LEU A 73 -7.68 -7.92 -0.54
C LEU A 73 -6.28 -7.38 -0.19
N LEU A 74 -6.04 -7.15 1.10
CA LEU A 74 -4.72 -6.92 1.67
C LEU A 74 -4.25 -8.17 2.43
N ILE A 75 -3.06 -8.65 2.11
CA ILE A 75 -2.32 -9.64 2.89
C ILE A 75 -1.09 -8.99 3.51
N ASN A 76 -1.13 -8.79 4.84
CA ASN A 76 -0.03 -8.25 5.61
C ASN A 76 0.52 -9.34 6.55
N LEU A 77 1.82 -9.61 6.48
CA LEU A 77 2.45 -10.73 7.18
C LEU A 77 2.94 -10.40 8.60
N GLY A 78 2.52 -9.29 9.19
CA GLY A 78 2.80 -9.00 10.60
C GLY A 78 2.08 -9.98 11.53
N THR A 79 2.63 -10.20 12.74
CA THR A 79 2.11 -11.15 13.76
C THR A 79 1.72 -12.52 13.17
N LEU A 80 2.55 -13.04 12.27
CA LEU A 80 2.27 -14.23 11.48
C LEU A 80 2.39 -15.52 12.34
N ASP A 81 1.27 -16.21 12.54
CA ASP A 81 1.15 -17.52 13.16
C ASP A 81 0.69 -18.59 12.16
N ARG A 82 0.39 -19.79 12.63
CA ARG A 82 -0.06 -20.91 11.80
C ARG A 82 -1.43 -20.66 11.18
N GLU A 83 -2.35 -20.13 11.96
CA GLU A 83 -3.73 -19.85 11.54
C GLU A 83 -3.76 -18.74 10.49
N ARG A 84 -3.01 -17.66 10.69
CA ARG A 84 -2.87 -16.56 9.72
C ARG A 84 -2.21 -17.00 8.41
N ARG A 85 -1.26 -17.95 8.45
CA ARG A 85 -0.71 -18.54 7.22
C ARG A 85 -1.76 -19.30 6.43
N GLN A 86 -2.57 -20.09 7.09
CA GLN A 86 -3.68 -20.82 6.48
C GLN A 86 -4.71 -19.84 5.90
N ALA A 87 -5.15 -18.88 6.71
CA ALA A 87 -6.09 -17.85 6.29
C ALA A 87 -5.58 -17.04 5.09
N ALA A 88 -4.29 -16.65 5.06
CA ALA A 88 -3.70 -15.92 3.94
C ALA A 88 -3.76 -16.73 2.63
N THR A 89 -3.44 -18.03 2.69
CA THR A 89 -3.51 -18.90 1.51
C THR A 89 -4.95 -19.02 1.01
N THR A 90 -5.89 -19.33 1.89
CA THR A 90 -7.33 -19.42 1.56
C THR A 90 -7.89 -18.10 1.01
N ALA A 91 -7.47 -16.97 1.61
CA ALA A 91 -7.89 -15.64 1.17
C ALA A 91 -7.44 -15.33 -0.27
N VAL A 92 -6.17 -15.62 -0.60
CA VAL A 92 -5.64 -15.38 -1.95
C VAL A 92 -6.28 -16.32 -2.97
N GLU A 93 -6.51 -17.58 -2.65
CA GLU A 93 -7.24 -18.54 -3.50
C GLU A 93 -8.66 -18.03 -3.80
N ALA A 94 -9.37 -17.54 -2.78
CA ALA A 94 -10.69 -16.95 -2.94
C ALA A 94 -10.66 -15.67 -3.78
N ALA A 95 -9.67 -14.79 -3.56
CA ALA A 95 -9.48 -13.57 -4.35
C ALA A 95 -9.21 -13.89 -5.82
N THR A 96 -8.34 -14.84 -6.10
CA THR A 96 -8.03 -15.31 -7.46
C THR A 96 -9.27 -15.86 -8.16
N THR A 97 -10.03 -16.73 -7.48
CA THR A 97 -11.28 -17.29 -8.01
C THR A 97 -12.31 -16.22 -8.36
N LYS A 98 -12.36 -15.15 -7.57
CA LYS A 98 -13.28 -14.02 -7.75
C LYS A 98 -12.68 -12.87 -8.57
N GLN A 99 -11.48 -13.03 -9.10
CA GLN A 99 -10.73 -12.00 -9.83
C GLN A 99 -10.64 -10.68 -9.05
N ARG A 100 -10.42 -10.78 -7.73
CA ARG A 100 -10.21 -9.62 -6.88
C ARG A 100 -8.73 -9.27 -6.82
N PRO A 101 -8.36 -8.00 -7.03
CA PRO A 101 -6.97 -7.59 -6.90
C PRO A 101 -6.52 -7.69 -5.43
N TRP A 102 -5.23 -7.98 -5.23
CA TRP A 102 -4.69 -8.09 -3.90
C TRP A 102 -3.26 -7.54 -3.79
N VAL A 103 -2.94 -7.10 -2.60
CA VAL A 103 -1.64 -6.49 -2.23
C VAL A 103 -0.95 -7.37 -1.21
N LEU A 104 0.35 -7.56 -1.38
CA LEU A 104 1.22 -8.17 -0.37
C LEU A 104 2.03 -7.10 0.37
N ASP A 105 1.97 -7.14 1.71
CA ASP A 105 2.80 -6.36 2.63
C ASP A 105 3.60 -7.34 3.51
N PRO A 106 4.85 -7.65 3.16
CA PRO A 106 5.62 -8.75 3.77
C PRO A 106 6.34 -8.33 5.06
N VAL A 107 5.67 -7.65 5.93
CA VAL A 107 6.19 -7.07 7.17
C VAL A 107 7.20 -7.95 7.89
N PHE A 108 8.39 -7.41 8.20
CA PHE A 108 9.47 -8.06 8.94
C PHE A 108 9.98 -9.37 8.34
N VAL A 109 9.98 -9.53 7.03
CA VAL A 109 10.57 -10.71 6.37
C VAL A 109 12.08 -10.82 6.58
N ASP A 110 12.74 -9.71 6.83
CA ASP A 110 14.16 -9.62 7.20
C ASP A 110 14.47 -10.26 8.56
N ARG A 111 13.48 -10.40 9.43
CA ARG A 111 13.64 -10.90 10.80
C ARG A 111 13.43 -12.41 10.94
N SER A 112 12.91 -13.09 9.92
CA SER A 112 12.56 -14.51 10.02
C SER A 112 12.64 -15.21 8.67
N ARG A 113 13.54 -16.21 8.58
CA ARG A 113 13.66 -17.06 7.39
C ARG A 113 12.32 -17.70 6.99
N GLN A 114 11.58 -18.23 7.97
CA GLN A 114 10.28 -18.86 7.73
C GLN A 114 9.25 -17.85 7.16
N ARG A 115 9.32 -16.59 7.61
CA ARG A 115 8.46 -15.53 7.09
C ARG A 115 8.85 -15.16 5.67
N ALA A 116 10.14 -15.04 5.38
CA ALA A 116 10.64 -14.79 4.03
C ALA A 116 10.26 -15.91 3.05
N GLU A 117 10.36 -17.17 3.46
CA GLU A 117 9.93 -18.33 2.67
C GLU A 117 8.41 -18.29 2.40
N PHE A 118 7.61 -17.93 3.40
CA PHE A 118 6.18 -17.77 3.21
C PHE A 118 5.83 -16.59 2.30
N ALA A 119 6.51 -15.45 2.44
CA ALA A 119 6.33 -14.30 1.56
C ALA A 119 6.64 -14.64 0.10
N ARG A 120 7.74 -15.36 -0.18
CA ARG A 120 8.05 -15.81 -1.55
C ARG A 120 6.98 -16.76 -2.11
N ARG A 121 6.41 -17.62 -1.28
CA ARG A 121 5.27 -18.45 -1.69
C ARG A 121 4.03 -17.60 -1.99
N MET A 122 3.75 -16.56 -1.22
CA MET A 122 2.69 -15.61 -1.55
C MET A 122 2.98 -14.87 -2.86
N MET A 123 4.24 -14.48 -3.12
CA MET A 123 4.63 -13.86 -4.39
C MET A 123 4.32 -14.77 -5.60
N SER A 124 4.54 -16.09 -5.49
CA SER A 124 4.19 -17.02 -6.58
C SER A 124 2.68 -17.11 -6.88
N MET A 125 1.83 -16.53 -6.04
CA MET A 125 0.39 -16.37 -6.25
C MET A 125 0.01 -15.03 -6.91
N THR A 126 1.01 -14.29 -7.40
CA THR A 126 0.89 -13.09 -8.26
C THR A 126 0.06 -11.95 -7.66
N PRO A 127 0.54 -11.26 -6.60
CA PRO A 127 -0.08 -10.02 -6.13
C PRO A 127 0.01 -8.94 -7.21
N GLN A 128 -0.98 -8.06 -7.32
CA GLN A 128 -0.91 -6.91 -8.19
C GLN A 128 0.12 -5.89 -7.72
N VAL A 129 0.26 -5.74 -6.40
CA VAL A 129 1.26 -4.85 -5.79
C VAL A 129 1.98 -5.56 -4.65
N LEU A 130 3.29 -5.45 -4.63
CA LEU A 130 4.15 -5.74 -3.50
C LEU A 130 4.58 -4.41 -2.87
N ARG A 131 4.14 -4.13 -1.64
CA ARG A 131 4.54 -2.94 -0.89
C ARG A 131 5.47 -3.34 0.25
N LEU A 132 6.67 -2.73 0.32
CA LEU A 132 7.69 -3.06 1.31
C LEU A 132 8.68 -1.91 1.48
N ASN A 133 9.56 -2.00 2.48
CA ASN A 133 10.71 -1.11 2.64
C ASN A 133 11.99 -1.72 2.05
N GLY A 134 13.10 -0.95 2.05
CA GLY A 134 14.36 -1.38 1.44
C GLY A 134 14.96 -2.64 2.07
N VAL A 135 14.86 -2.79 3.41
CA VAL A 135 15.39 -3.97 4.11
C VAL A 135 14.56 -5.22 3.80
N GLU A 136 13.25 -5.07 3.73
CA GLU A 136 12.33 -6.14 3.34
C GLU A 136 12.53 -6.54 1.88
N PHE A 137 12.77 -5.56 0.99
CA PHE A 137 13.10 -5.84 -0.42
C PHE A 137 14.38 -6.66 -0.52
N ALA A 138 15.44 -6.25 0.16
CA ALA A 138 16.71 -6.98 0.14
C ALA A 138 16.54 -8.44 0.60
N ALA A 139 15.71 -8.69 1.61
CA ALA A 139 15.43 -10.02 2.13
C ALA A 139 14.61 -10.90 1.17
N ILE A 140 13.67 -10.32 0.41
CA ILE A 140 12.83 -11.06 -0.54
C ILE A 140 13.54 -11.27 -1.87
N ALA A 141 14.07 -10.19 -2.44
CA ALA A 141 14.70 -10.17 -3.77
C ALA A 141 16.13 -10.69 -3.76
N GLN A 142 16.77 -10.79 -2.58
CA GLN A 142 18.19 -11.11 -2.41
C GLN A 142 19.09 -10.15 -3.22
N ALA A 143 18.71 -8.87 -3.24
CA ALA A 143 19.39 -7.80 -3.95
C ALA A 143 19.23 -6.47 -3.19
N GLU A 144 20.21 -5.59 -3.33
CA GLU A 144 20.08 -4.23 -2.81
C GLU A 144 18.92 -3.47 -3.49
N PRO A 145 18.23 -2.56 -2.78
CA PRO A 145 17.06 -1.86 -3.31
C PRO A 145 17.44 -0.71 -4.27
N ALA A 146 18.29 -1.02 -5.27
CA ALA A 146 18.62 -0.12 -6.35
C ALA A 146 17.50 -0.11 -7.42
N GLN A 147 17.35 0.99 -8.16
CA GLN A 147 16.28 1.14 -9.15
C GLN A 147 16.24 -0.01 -10.16
N ASP A 148 17.40 -0.42 -10.70
CA ASP A 148 17.47 -1.50 -11.67
C ASP A 148 17.06 -2.86 -11.09
N ALA A 149 17.33 -3.09 -9.81
CA ALA A 149 16.89 -4.30 -9.10
C ALA A 149 15.37 -4.29 -8.87
N LEU A 150 14.80 -3.14 -8.51
CA LEU A 150 13.35 -2.95 -8.38
C LEU A 150 12.63 -3.19 -9.71
N ASP A 151 13.14 -2.58 -10.79
CA ASP A 151 12.56 -2.71 -12.14
C ASP A 151 12.62 -4.15 -12.65
N ARG A 152 13.73 -4.83 -12.41
CA ARG A 152 13.90 -6.24 -12.76
C ARG A 152 12.93 -7.12 -11.97
N TYR A 153 12.89 -6.93 -10.64
CA TYR A 153 12.02 -7.71 -9.78
C TYR A 153 10.54 -7.53 -10.14
N ALA A 154 10.12 -6.30 -10.43
CA ALA A 154 8.76 -6.01 -10.86
C ALA A 154 8.38 -6.75 -12.16
N ARG A 155 9.29 -6.75 -13.16
CA ARG A 155 9.10 -7.52 -14.40
C ARG A 155 9.05 -9.02 -14.16
N ASP A 156 10.02 -9.56 -13.42
CA ASP A 156 10.15 -11.00 -13.17
C ASP A 156 8.95 -11.56 -12.39
N GLN A 157 8.38 -10.75 -11.47
CA GLN A 157 7.23 -11.13 -10.67
C GLN A 157 5.89 -10.68 -11.29
N CYS A 158 5.90 -9.99 -12.42
CA CYS A 158 4.70 -9.44 -13.07
C CYS A 158 3.81 -8.63 -12.10
N CYS A 159 4.41 -7.82 -11.23
CA CYS A 159 3.70 -7.02 -10.22
C CYS A 159 4.27 -5.60 -10.13
N VAL A 160 3.52 -4.70 -9.53
CA VAL A 160 4.03 -3.39 -9.14
C VAL A 160 4.81 -3.51 -7.83
N VAL A 161 6.03 -3.00 -7.82
CA VAL A 161 6.82 -2.84 -6.59
C VAL A 161 6.66 -1.41 -6.09
N ALA A 162 6.14 -1.28 -4.88
CA ALA A 162 5.95 -0.03 -4.16
C ALA A 162 6.91 0.01 -2.95
N LEU A 163 8.13 0.49 -3.18
CA LEU A 163 9.15 0.62 -2.15
C LEU A 163 8.93 1.90 -1.36
N THR A 164 8.88 1.81 -0.03
CA THR A 164 8.67 2.97 0.84
C THR A 164 9.88 3.26 1.71
N GLY A 165 10.14 4.55 1.93
CA GLY A 165 11.28 5.02 2.70
C GLY A 165 11.28 6.53 2.89
N ALA A 166 12.47 7.14 2.95
CA ALA A 166 12.60 8.61 2.94
C ALA A 166 12.13 9.23 1.60
N THR A 167 12.28 8.48 0.53
CA THR A 167 11.68 8.71 -0.79
C THR A 167 11.03 7.40 -1.20
N ASP A 168 9.76 7.44 -1.55
CA ASP A 168 9.08 6.27 -2.05
C ASP A 168 9.36 6.07 -3.53
N ALA A 169 9.41 4.81 -3.98
CA ALA A 169 9.59 4.47 -5.39
C ALA A 169 8.54 3.46 -5.83
N VAL A 170 7.91 3.70 -6.97
CA VAL A 170 6.92 2.80 -7.56
C VAL A 170 7.34 2.42 -8.97
N THR A 171 7.42 1.11 -9.25
CA THR A 171 7.75 0.61 -10.57
C THR A 171 6.94 -0.63 -10.95
N ASP A 172 6.60 -0.76 -12.22
CA ASP A 172 6.08 -1.99 -12.83
C ASP A 172 7.12 -2.66 -13.74
N GLY A 173 8.37 -2.18 -13.65
CA GLY A 173 9.48 -2.62 -14.48
C GLY A 173 9.67 -1.85 -15.79
N GLY A 174 8.66 -1.08 -16.21
CA GLY A 174 8.70 -0.16 -17.36
C GLY A 174 8.56 1.30 -16.93
N ARG A 175 7.49 1.57 -16.17
CA ARG A 175 7.24 2.89 -15.59
C ARG A 175 7.90 3.01 -14.23
N LYS A 176 8.35 4.20 -13.89
CA LYS A 176 8.98 4.50 -12.58
C LYS A 176 8.50 5.85 -12.07
N LEU A 177 8.39 5.95 -10.77
CA LEU A 177 7.99 7.15 -10.06
C LEU A 177 8.77 7.23 -8.76
N LYS A 178 9.20 8.43 -8.40
CA LYS A 178 9.66 8.76 -7.05
C LYS A 178 8.73 9.78 -6.41
N ILE A 179 8.39 9.56 -5.14
CA ILE A 179 7.57 10.45 -4.32
C ILE A 179 8.46 10.96 -3.18
N GLU A 180 8.63 12.26 -3.11
CA GLU A 180 9.49 12.94 -2.12
C GLU A 180 8.66 13.59 -1.01
N ASN A 181 7.36 13.37 -1.00
CA ASN A 181 6.46 13.77 0.07
C ASN A 181 6.58 12.82 1.27
N GLY A 182 6.16 13.32 2.42
CA GLY A 182 6.15 12.58 3.68
C GLY A 182 6.74 13.39 4.82
N ALA A 183 6.59 12.89 6.03
CA ALA A 183 7.12 13.53 7.24
C ALA A 183 7.78 12.48 8.14
N ALA A 184 8.94 12.81 8.73
CA ALA A 184 9.67 11.91 9.63
C ALA A 184 8.82 11.44 10.82
N LEU A 185 7.87 12.27 11.26
CA LEU A 185 6.97 11.97 12.37
C LEU A 185 6.05 10.76 12.07
N MET A 186 5.76 10.47 10.79
CA MET A 186 5.02 9.26 10.39
C MET A 186 5.72 7.99 10.86
N GLY A 187 7.04 7.94 10.85
CA GLY A 187 7.84 6.80 11.30
C GLY A 187 7.77 6.53 12.81
N GLN A 188 7.23 7.47 13.60
CA GLN A 188 7.05 7.34 15.04
C GLN A 188 5.63 6.86 15.43
N VAL A 189 4.75 6.65 14.46
CA VAL A 189 3.40 6.11 14.68
C VAL A 189 3.37 4.68 14.19
N THR A 190 3.05 3.75 15.11
CA THR A 190 2.94 2.33 14.75
C THR A 190 1.84 2.10 13.72
N ALA A 191 1.99 1.06 12.91
CA ALA A 191 1.05 0.68 11.86
C ALA A 191 0.93 1.65 10.66
N MET A 192 1.66 2.76 10.64
CA MET A 192 1.60 3.75 9.55
C MET A 192 1.84 3.11 8.17
N GLY A 193 2.86 2.26 8.06
CA GLY A 193 3.16 1.54 6.82
C GLY A 193 2.02 0.59 6.41
N CYS A 194 1.52 -0.22 7.36
CA CYS A 194 0.43 -1.18 7.13
C CYS A 194 -0.86 -0.48 6.67
N ALA A 195 -1.16 0.68 7.26
CA ALA A 195 -2.32 1.49 6.91
C ALA A 195 -2.16 2.14 5.51
N GLY A 196 -0.95 2.59 5.17
CA GLY A 196 -0.65 3.06 3.80
C GLY A 196 -0.85 1.95 2.76
N THR A 197 -0.50 0.70 3.09
CA THR A 197 -0.77 -0.45 2.20
C THR A 197 -2.26 -0.71 2.04
N ALA A 198 -3.06 -0.51 3.08
CA ALA A 198 -4.51 -0.62 2.98
C ALA A 198 -5.11 0.44 2.04
N LEU A 199 -4.57 1.67 2.05
CA LEU A 199 -4.98 2.70 1.09
C LEU A 199 -4.62 2.31 -0.34
N VAL A 200 -3.44 1.71 -0.58
CA VAL A 200 -3.09 1.11 -1.89
C VAL A 200 -4.15 0.11 -2.32
N THR A 201 -4.57 -0.75 -1.40
CA THR A 201 -5.60 -1.77 -1.67
C THR A 201 -6.96 -1.15 -2.01
N ALA A 202 -7.35 -0.06 -1.32
CA ALA A 202 -8.58 0.67 -1.63
C ALA A 202 -8.54 1.34 -3.02
N CYS A 203 -7.38 1.89 -3.41
CA CYS A 203 -7.20 2.45 -4.75
C CYS A 203 -7.26 1.37 -5.85
N LEU A 204 -6.68 0.19 -5.61
CA LEU A 204 -6.78 -0.96 -6.52
C LEU A 204 -8.21 -1.46 -6.74
N ALA A 205 -9.09 -1.31 -5.77
CA ALA A 205 -10.49 -1.67 -5.92
C ALA A 205 -11.25 -0.79 -6.94
N VAL A 206 -10.74 0.40 -7.24
CA VAL A 206 -11.40 1.38 -8.12
C VAL A 206 -10.59 1.75 -9.37
N GLU A 207 -9.31 1.34 -9.42
CA GLU A 207 -8.39 1.60 -10.53
C GLU A 207 -7.78 0.27 -11.02
N LYS A 208 -7.90 0.01 -12.32
CA LYS A 208 -7.39 -1.23 -12.93
C LYS A 208 -5.89 -1.20 -13.20
N ASP A 209 -5.33 -0.02 -13.43
CA ASP A 209 -3.89 0.15 -13.56
C ASP A 209 -3.25 0.13 -12.19
N SER A 210 -2.63 -0.99 -11.84
CA SER A 210 -2.01 -1.20 -10.52
C SER A 210 -0.88 -0.21 -10.22
N TRP A 211 -0.17 0.27 -11.25
CA TRP A 211 0.89 1.27 -11.07
C TRP A 211 0.27 2.63 -10.70
N LEU A 212 -0.80 3.05 -11.39
CA LEU A 212 -1.52 4.29 -11.04
C LEU A 212 -2.16 4.19 -9.65
N ALA A 213 -2.78 3.06 -9.33
CA ALA A 213 -3.41 2.84 -8.03
C ALA A 213 -2.40 2.94 -6.88
N ALA A 214 -1.25 2.27 -6.99
CA ALA A 214 -0.19 2.30 -5.98
C ALA A 214 0.44 3.70 -5.87
N SER A 215 0.75 4.33 -7.00
CA SER A 215 1.33 5.66 -7.06
C SER A 215 0.42 6.73 -6.44
N ALA A 216 -0.87 6.70 -6.78
CA ALA A 216 -1.87 7.61 -6.23
C ALA A 216 -2.04 7.45 -4.72
N ALA A 217 -2.11 6.21 -4.23
CA ALA A 217 -2.27 5.93 -2.82
C ALA A 217 -1.07 6.39 -1.99
N LEU A 218 0.17 6.09 -2.45
CA LEU A 218 1.37 6.52 -1.75
C LEU A 218 1.52 8.04 -1.75
N LEU A 219 1.28 8.71 -2.90
CA LEU A 219 1.31 10.16 -2.96
C LEU A 219 0.27 10.80 -2.02
N ALA A 220 -0.96 10.32 -2.05
CA ALA A 220 -2.03 10.83 -1.20
C ALA A 220 -1.71 10.66 0.30
N PHE A 221 -1.20 9.48 0.68
CA PHE A 221 -0.84 9.20 2.07
C PHE A 221 0.35 10.03 2.54
N ALA A 222 1.36 10.22 1.70
CA ALA A 222 2.53 11.04 1.99
C ALA A 222 2.17 12.53 2.12
N VAL A 223 1.33 13.06 1.23
CA VAL A 223 0.83 14.46 1.30
C VAL A 223 -0.05 14.66 2.54
N ALA A 224 -0.96 13.71 2.84
CA ALA A 224 -1.75 13.75 4.07
C ALA A 224 -0.84 13.72 5.32
N GLY A 225 0.24 12.93 5.28
CA GLY A 225 1.26 12.89 6.32
C GLY A 225 1.96 14.23 6.55
N GLU A 226 2.28 14.99 5.50
CA GLU A 226 2.84 16.34 5.63
C GLU A 226 1.82 17.33 6.21
N CYS A 227 0.57 17.28 5.74
CA CYS A 227 -0.49 18.12 6.27
C CYS A 227 -0.74 17.85 7.76
N ALA A 228 -0.71 16.57 8.15
CA ALA A 228 -0.84 16.14 9.54
C ALA A 228 0.34 16.59 10.39
N ALA A 229 1.56 16.41 9.92
CA ALA A 229 2.76 16.79 10.65
C ALA A 229 2.85 18.29 10.94
N ALA A 230 2.30 19.13 10.05
CA ALA A 230 2.23 20.57 10.25
C ALA A 230 1.29 20.97 11.42
N ARG A 231 0.38 20.11 11.84
CA ARG A 231 -0.57 20.34 12.94
C ARG A 231 -0.23 19.54 14.18
N ALA A 232 0.47 18.42 14.01
CA ALA A 232 0.79 17.49 15.08
C ALA A 232 1.81 18.09 16.07
N ARG A 233 1.57 17.85 17.36
CA ARG A 233 2.51 18.23 18.44
C ARG A 233 3.48 17.09 18.82
N GLY A 234 3.24 15.89 18.27
CA GLY A 234 4.02 14.68 18.52
C GLY A 234 3.32 13.44 17.93
N PRO A 235 3.87 12.22 18.19
CA PRO A 235 3.36 10.98 17.60
C PRO A 235 1.88 10.70 17.89
N GLY A 236 1.42 11.02 19.11
CA GLY A 236 0.01 10.80 19.50
C GLY A 236 -0.96 11.64 18.68
N SER A 237 -0.71 12.95 18.55
CA SER A 237 -1.55 13.82 17.71
C SER A 237 -1.33 13.53 16.22
N MET A 238 -0.13 13.13 15.79
CA MET A 238 0.11 12.69 14.41
C MET A 238 -0.83 11.55 13.99
N ALA A 239 -1.06 10.56 14.86
CA ALA A 239 -1.97 9.46 14.59
C ALA A 239 -3.43 9.90 14.37
N VAL A 240 -3.84 11.00 15.00
CA VAL A 240 -5.17 11.60 14.81
C VAL A 240 -5.19 12.49 13.57
N GLU A 241 -4.25 13.41 13.49
CA GLU A 241 -4.18 14.42 12.42
C GLU A 241 -4.08 13.82 11.02
N ILE A 242 -3.44 12.64 10.84
CA ILE A 242 -3.35 12.02 9.54
C ILE A 242 -4.69 11.49 9.03
N LEU A 243 -5.57 11.06 9.92
CA LEU A 243 -6.93 10.64 9.57
C LEU A 243 -7.75 11.83 9.07
N ASP A 244 -7.67 12.95 9.79
CA ASP A 244 -8.36 14.18 9.42
C ASP A 244 -7.80 14.78 8.12
N ALA A 245 -6.46 14.77 7.97
CA ALA A 245 -5.80 15.22 6.76
C ALA A 245 -6.17 14.36 5.53
N LEU A 246 -6.24 13.03 5.69
CA LEU A 246 -6.63 12.13 4.61
C LEU A 246 -8.11 12.31 4.23
N ALA A 247 -8.99 12.47 5.21
CA ALA A 247 -10.41 12.73 4.98
C ALA A 247 -10.64 14.05 4.25
N GLY A 248 -9.88 15.10 4.62
CA GLY A 248 -9.93 16.42 4.00
C GLY A 248 -9.07 16.61 2.74
N LEU A 249 -8.35 15.57 2.30
CA LEU A 249 -7.45 15.68 1.15
C LEU A 249 -8.24 15.87 -0.15
N ASP A 250 -8.03 16.98 -0.80
CA ASP A 250 -8.68 17.36 -2.07
C ASP A 250 -7.70 17.48 -3.24
N ARG A 251 -8.23 17.83 -4.41
CA ARG A 251 -7.46 18.03 -5.63
C ARG A 251 -6.47 19.19 -5.53
N GLU A 252 -6.87 20.29 -4.91
CA GLU A 252 -6.04 21.49 -4.80
C GLU A 252 -4.82 21.23 -3.92
N ILE A 253 -5.01 20.54 -2.80
CA ILE A 253 -3.93 20.15 -1.89
C ILE A 253 -2.95 19.21 -2.61
N LEU A 254 -3.45 18.23 -3.36
CA LEU A 254 -2.59 17.31 -4.12
C LEU A 254 -1.79 18.03 -5.20
N LEU A 255 -2.44 18.89 -5.99
CA LEU A 255 -1.77 19.63 -7.06
C LEU A 255 -0.68 20.59 -6.53
N THR A 256 -0.92 21.20 -5.36
CA THR A 256 0.00 22.21 -4.80
C THR A 256 1.15 21.59 -3.99
N ARG A 257 0.95 20.40 -3.41
CA ARG A 257 1.92 19.81 -2.48
C ARG A 257 2.69 18.60 -3.05
N ALA A 258 2.24 18.02 -4.14
CA ALA A 258 2.90 16.84 -4.71
C ALA A 258 4.35 17.17 -5.13
N ARG A 259 5.27 16.28 -4.71
CA ARG A 259 6.67 16.31 -5.16
C ARG A 259 6.97 14.92 -5.75
N VAL A 260 6.80 14.83 -7.06
CA VAL A 260 6.97 13.60 -7.84
C VAL A 260 7.96 13.77 -8.99
N ARG A 261 8.72 12.75 -9.29
CA ARG A 261 9.65 12.75 -10.43
C ARG A 261 9.84 11.37 -11.02
#